data_6e0ef653b03c4f3350cff1f6bae4aa20
#
_entry.id   6e0ef653b03c4f3350cff1f6bae4aa20
#
_cell.length_a   1.000
_cell.length_b   1.000
_cell.length_c   1.000
_cell.angle_alpha   90.00
_cell.angle_beta   90.00
_cell.angle_gamma   90.00
#
_symmetry.space_group_name_H-M   'P 1'
#
loop_
_entity.id
_entity.type
_entity.pdbx_description
1 polymer ?
#
loop_
_entity_poly.entity_id
_entity_poly.type
_entity_poly.pdbx_seq_one_letter_code
_entity_poly.pdbx_strand_id
1 'polypeptide(L)'
;GTFVHPLGRKIIFVGDLINRGPDTIEVLKIVQKLHSSEQAFAVLGNHEFRLIQQFIKDPTLVDPATKPFIPWIQSLPLFLEFHELRVVHAAWHFASIKKLKDQNVGDENFIRSTFDSESDLGQAIDIILRGITVPIPNKLNYLDRFGIQRKKARIRWWEGEKKKVNGSNFFPKSKKLLSESFAIQSSKIGQEYLHDDKPIFIGHYCLPVDEPKIINNVVCLDGCVTCDQVLWAYRFTSGEAISDMNLVQTSKA
;
A
#
# COMPACT_ATOMS: atom_id res chain seq x y z
N GLY A 1 -13.45 -22.51 13.96
CA GLY A 1 -12.10 -22.97 14.30
C GLY A 1 -11.07 -21.87 14.12
N THR A 2 -9.98 -21.92 14.85
CA THR A 2 -8.82 -21.04 14.64
C THR A 2 -8.05 -21.59 13.43
N PHE A 3 -7.79 -20.74 12.44
CA PHE A 3 -6.91 -21.12 11.34
C PHE A 3 -5.47 -21.20 11.91
N VAL A 4 -4.84 -22.34 11.75
CA VAL A 4 -3.42 -22.55 12.04
C VAL A 4 -2.80 -23.19 10.80
N HIS A 5 -1.81 -22.49 10.22
CA HIS A 5 -1.12 -23.03 9.05
C HIS A 5 -0.29 -24.27 9.46
N PRO A 6 -0.34 -25.41 8.73
CA PRO A 6 0.35 -26.66 9.12
C PRO A 6 1.86 -26.49 9.33
N LEU A 7 2.48 -25.53 8.65
CA LEU A 7 3.91 -25.22 8.79
C LEU A 7 4.18 -24.01 9.72
N GLY A 8 3.20 -23.60 10.53
CA GLY A 8 3.35 -22.44 11.43
C GLY A 8 3.53 -21.10 10.73
N ARG A 9 3.22 -20.96 9.44
CA ARG A 9 3.33 -19.68 8.71
C ARG A 9 2.29 -18.70 9.21
N LYS A 10 2.70 -17.43 9.39
CA LYS A 10 1.80 -16.33 9.68
C LYS A 10 1.43 -15.59 8.39
N ILE A 11 0.25 -15.00 8.36
CA ILE A 11 -0.20 -14.16 7.25
C ILE A 11 0.21 -12.71 7.53
N ILE A 12 0.60 -11.97 6.48
CA ILE A 12 0.83 -10.53 6.58
C ILE A 12 -0.04 -9.85 5.52
N PHE A 13 -1.00 -9.05 5.98
CA PHE A 13 -1.87 -8.27 5.11
C PHE A 13 -1.23 -6.91 4.80
N VAL A 14 -1.24 -6.54 3.52
CA VAL A 14 -0.60 -5.31 3.02
C VAL A 14 -1.54 -4.10 3.01
N GLY A 15 -2.65 -4.13 3.77
CA GLY A 15 -3.63 -3.05 3.88
C GLY A 15 -4.77 -3.11 2.86
N ASP A 16 -5.64 -2.09 2.90
CA ASP A 16 -6.87 -1.98 2.11
C ASP A 16 -7.85 -3.15 2.36
N LEU A 17 -8.08 -3.43 3.64
CA LEU A 17 -9.00 -4.49 4.12
C LEU A 17 -10.47 -4.11 3.94
N ILE A 18 -10.76 -2.82 3.77
CA ILE A 18 -12.10 -2.25 3.68
C ILE A 18 -12.36 -1.63 2.31
N ASN A 19 -13.64 -1.46 2.02
CA ASN A 19 -14.17 -0.88 0.79
C ASN A 19 -13.94 -1.76 -0.47
N ARG A 20 -14.63 -1.40 -1.54
CA ARG A 20 -14.56 -2.02 -2.88
C ARG A 20 -14.94 -3.49 -2.97
N GLY A 21 -14.76 -4.28 -1.91
CA GLY A 21 -15.23 -5.65 -1.84
C GLY A 21 -16.70 -5.74 -1.41
N PRO A 22 -17.34 -6.91 -1.54
CA PRO A 22 -18.75 -7.10 -1.24
C PRO A 22 -19.04 -7.13 0.27
N ASP A 23 -18.08 -7.54 1.11
CA ASP A 23 -18.30 -7.74 2.54
C ASP A 23 -17.12 -7.25 3.40
N THR A 24 -17.10 -5.94 3.64
CA THR A 24 -16.10 -5.30 4.50
C THR A 24 -16.11 -5.87 5.93
N ILE A 25 -17.31 -6.12 6.48
CA ILE A 25 -17.43 -6.53 7.88
C ILE A 25 -16.88 -7.92 8.10
N GLU A 26 -17.14 -8.84 7.19
CA GLU A 26 -16.61 -10.20 7.29
C GLU A 26 -15.09 -10.22 7.15
N VAL A 27 -14.52 -9.43 6.23
CA VAL A 27 -13.05 -9.27 6.13
C VAL A 27 -12.47 -8.75 7.44
N LEU A 28 -13.06 -7.70 8.04
CA LEU A 28 -12.59 -7.16 9.32
C LEU A 28 -12.64 -8.19 10.44
N LYS A 29 -13.72 -8.98 10.56
CA LYS A 29 -13.84 -10.07 11.54
C LYS A 29 -12.75 -11.12 11.36
N ILE A 30 -12.53 -11.58 10.12
CA ILE A 30 -11.52 -12.60 9.81
C ILE A 30 -10.13 -12.10 10.18
N VAL A 31 -9.75 -10.91 9.69
CA VAL A 31 -8.40 -10.38 9.91
C VAL A 31 -8.16 -10.05 11.39
N GLN A 32 -9.13 -9.43 12.06
CA GLN A 32 -9.04 -9.15 13.50
C GLN A 32 -8.86 -10.43 14.30
N LYS A 33 -9.63 -11.48 14.00
CA LYS A 33 -9.51 -12.77 14.68
C LYS A 33 -8.12 -13.40 14.50
N LEU A 34 -7.60 -13.40 13.26
CA LEU A 34 -6.27 -13.90 12.95
C LEU A 34 -5.16 -13.08 13.65
N HIS A 35 -5.32 -11.77 13.67
CA HIS A 35 -4.38 -10.85 14.34
C HIS A 35 -4.39 -11.08 15.86
N SER A 36 -5.57 -11.14 16.48
CA SER A 36 -5.73 -11.35 17.93
C SER A 36 -5.25 -12.73 18.41
N SER A 37 -5.23 -13.72 17.52
CA SER A 37 -4.68 -15.06 17.79
C SER A 37 -3.21 -15.19 17.38
N GLU A 38 -2.53 -14.10 17.08
CA GLU A 38 -1.13 -14.04 16.63
C GLU A 38 -0.82 -14.87 15.37
N GLN A 39 -1.85 -15.20 14.58
CA GLN A 39 -1.69 -15.90 13.31
C GLN A 39 -1.48 -14.95 12.13
N ALA A 40 -1.71 -13.66 12.33
CA ALA A 40 -1.49 -12.66 11.29
C ALA A 40 -0.90 -11.35 11.83
N PHE A 41 -0.29 -10.63 10.90
CA PHE A 41 0.03 -9.20 11.00
C PHE A 41 -0.75 -8.45 9.92
N ALA A 42 -0.92 -7.17 10.09
CA ALA A 42 -1.48 -6.29 9.07
C ALA A 42 -0.84 -4.92 9.16
N VAL A 43 -0.67 -4.25 8.02
CA VAL A 43 -0.36 -2.82 7.97
C VAL A 43 -1.59 -2.06 7.51
N LEU A 44 -1.69 -0.79 7.88
CA LEU A 44 -2.76 0.09 7.41
C LEU A 44 -2.60 0.37 5.91
N GLY A 45 -3.71 0.28 5.17
CA GLY A 45 -3.86 0.86 3.86
C GLY A 45 -4.40 2.29 3.92
N ASN A 46 -4.48 2.94 2.76
CA ASN A 46 -5.03 4.30 2.69
C ASN A 46 -6.53 4.34 3.00
N HIS A 47 -7.24 3.25 2.81
CA HIS A 47 -8.66 3.14 3.14
C HIS A 47 -8.89 3.11 4.65
N GLU A 48 -8.15 2.30 5.40
CA GLU A 48 -8.21 2.23 6.86
C GLU A 48 -7.77 3.57 7.48
N PHE A 49 -6.68 4.15 7.01
CA PHE A 49 -6.19 5.43 7.53
C PHE A 49 -7.20 6.55 7.32
N ARG A 50 -7.84 6.61 6.15
CA ARG A 50 -8.93 7.56 5.87
C ARG A 50 -10.13 7.34 6.77
N LEU A 51 -10.49 6.08 7.08
CA LEU A 51 -11.56 5.76 8.02
C LEU A 51 -11.27 6.33 9.41
N ILE A 52 -10.04 6.18 9.91
CA ILE A 52 -9.61 6.76 11.19
C ILE A 52 -9.72 8.29 11.15
N GLN A 53 -9.22 8.93 10.08
CA GLN A 53 -9.33 10.38 9.92
C GLN A 53 -10.80 10.85 9.91
N GLN A 54 -11.69 10.13 9.22
CA GLN A 54 -13.11 10.43 9.18
C GLN A 54 -13.75 10.29 10.57
N PHE A 55 -13.42 9.22 11.30
CA PHE A 55 -13.93 8.98 12.64
C PHE A 55 -13.51 10.08 13.62
N ILE A 56 -12.27 10.52 13.59
CA ILE A 56 -11.75 11.59 14.46
C ILE A 56 -12.33 12.95 14.07
N LYS A 57 -12.58 13.18 12.78
CA LYS A 57 -13.17 14.43 12.31
C LYS A 57 -14.66 14.53 12.67
N ASP A 58 -15.41 13.49 12.39
CA ASP A 58 -16.83 13.36 12.66
C ASP A 58 -17.23 11.87 12.67
N PRO A 59 -17.44 11.27 13.87
CA PRO A 59 -17.84 9.89 14.00
C PRO A 59 -19.18 9.55 13.34
N THR A 60 -20.03 10.54 13.04
CA THR A 60 -21.34 10.29 12.38
C THR A 60 -21.17 9.91 10.91
N LEU A 61 -20.03 10.25 10.28
CA LEU A 61 -19.73 9.90 8.89
C LEU A 61 -19.29 8.45 8.70
N VAL A 62 -19.05 7.74 9.80
CA VAL A 62 -18.59 6.35 9.75
C VAL A 62 -19.77 5.40 9.89
N ASP A 63 -19.83 4.38 9.02
CA ASP A 63 -20.82 3.32 9.08
C ASP A 63 -20.86 2.69 10.49
N PRO A 64 -22.03 2.65 11.15
CA PRO A 64 -22.19 2.05 12.48
C PRO A 64 -21.62 0.61 12.59
N ALA A 65 -21.73 -0.19 11.52
CA ALA A 65 -21.23 -1.56 11.50
C ALA A 65 -19.70 -1.64 11.54
N THR A 66 -18.99 -0.59 11.08
CA THR A 66 -17.54 -0.51 11.05
C THR A 66 -16.94 0.06 12.35
N LYS A 67 -17.72 0.89 13.07
CA LYS A 67 -17.24 1.55 14.31
C LYS A 67 -16.62 0.61 15.35
N PRO A 68 -17.17 -0.58 15.63
CA PRO A 68 -16.59 -1.50 16.62
C PRO A 68 -15.15 -1.94 16.30
N PHE A 69 -14.73 -1.86 15.04
CA PHE A 69 -13.39 -2.26 14.60
C PHE A 69 -12.36 -1.13 14.69
N ILE A 70 -12.78 0.13 14.85
CA ILE A 70 -11.85 1.29 14.83
C ILE A 70 -10.74 1.18 15.87
N PRO A 71 -10.99 0.81 17.14
CA PRO A 71 -9.90 0.69 18.13
C PRO A 71 -8.85 -0.34 17.70
N TRP A 72 -9.26 -1.45 17.09
CA TRP A 72 -8.34 -2.43 16.54
C TRP A 72 -7.60 -1.89 15.31
N ILE A 73 -8.30 -1.24 14.38
CA ILE A 73 -7.68 -0.64 13.18
C ILE A 73 -6.64 0.41 13.60
N GLN A 74 -6.90 1.21 14.63
CA GLN A 74 -5.95 2.18 15.17
C GLN A 74 -4.72 1.53 15.84
N SER A 75 -4.80 0.26 16.22
CA SER A 75 -3.65 -0.49 16.75
C SER A 75 -2.73 -1.04 15.66
N LEU A 76 -3.14 -1.02 14.41
CA LEU A 76 -2.34 -1.54 13.30
C LEU A 76 -1.21 -0.56 12.94
N PRO A 77 -0.01 -1.08 12.63
CA PRO A 77 1.12 -0.25 12.23
C PRO A 77 0.97 0.28 10.80
N LEU A 78 1.66 1.39 10.52
CA LEU A 78 1.76 1.95 9.17
C LEU A 78 2.68 1.13 8.25
N PHE A 79 3.65 0.45 8.82
CA PHE A 79 4.60 -0.43 8.14
C PHE A 79 5.20 -1.43 9.13
N LEU A 80 5.79 -2.49 8.62
CA LEU A 80 6.52 -3.48 9.41
C LEU A 80 7.93 -3.65 8.84
N GLU A 81 8.91 -3.71 9.72
CA GLU A 81 10.28 -4.06 9.37
C GLU A 81 10.73 -5.24 10.23
N PHE A 82 10.89 -6.39 9.58
CA PHE A 82 11.46 -7.60 10.18
C PHE A 82 12.96 -7.70 9.85
N HIS A 83 13.62 -8.69 10.43
CA HIS A 83 15.03 -8.93 10.14
C HIS A 83 15.27 -9.14 8.64
N GLU A 84 14.42 -9.90 7.95
CA GLU A 84 14.63 -10.32 6.56
C GLU A 84 13.67 -9.71 5.54
N LEU A 85 12.63 -9.01 5.97
CA LEU A 85 11.66 -8.42 5.05
C LEU A 85 11.06 -7.12 5.57
N ARG A 86 10.48 -6.34 4.67
CA ARG A 86 9.70 -5.13 4.95
C ARG A 86 8.30 -5.24 4.37
N VAL A 87 7.36 -4.59 5.02
CA VAL A 87 5.97 -4.49 4.53
C VAL A 87 5.48 -3.06 4.69
N VAL A 88 4.93 -2.50 3.64
CA VAL A 88 4.25 -1.20 3.66
C VAL A 88 3.13 -1.20 2.62
N HIS A 89 2.12 -0.37 2.82
CA HIS A 89 0.99 -0.40 1.89
C HIS A 89 1.35 0.03 0.47
N ALA A 90 2.08 1.15 0.28
CA ALA A 90 2.36 1.64 -1.07
C ALA A 90 3.85 1.90 -1.36
N ALA A 91 4.57 2.67 -0.54
CA ALA A 91 5.95 3.00 -0.83
C ALA A 91 6.85 3.01 0.41
N TRP A 92 8.00 2.33 0.31
CA TRP A 92 9.05 2.41 1.32
C TRP A 92 9.93 3.62 1.04
N HIS A 93 9.52 4.75 1.54
CA HIS A 93 10.27 5.99 1.41
C HIS A 93 11.02 6.26 2.70
N PHE A 94 12.34 6.07 2.71
CA PHE A 94 13.16 6.09 3.92
C PHE A 94 12.98 7.35 4.78
N ALA A 95 12.88 8.52 4.15
CA ALA A 95 12.67 9.78 4.89
C ALA A 95 11.27 9.82 5.56
N SER A 96 10.23 9.33 4.87
CA SER A 96 8.87 9.23 5.44
C SER A 96 8.81 8.18 6.54
N ILE A 97 9.41 7.00 6.34
CA ILE A 97 9.52 5.95 7.36
C ILE A 97 10.20 6.49 8.62
N LYS A 98 11.33 7.22 8.46
CA LYS A 98 12.04 7.83 9.60
C LYS A 98 11.18 8.85 10.37
N LYS A 99 10.33 9.63 9.68
CA LYS A 99 9.41 10.58 10.32
C LYS A 99 8.27 9.89 11.08
N LEU A 100 7.85 8.72 10.59
CA LEU A 100 6.64 8.04 11.06
C LEU A 100 6.89 6.88 12.03
N LYS A 101 8.13 6.40 12.16
CA LYS A 101 8.47 5.21 12.96
C LYS A 101 8.07 5.29 14.43
N ASP A 102 8.09 6.49 15.01
CA ASP A 102 7.77 6.74 16.41
C ASP A 102 6.34 7.30 16.59
N GLN A 103 5.55 7.35 15.51
CA GLN A 103 4.17 7.84 15.55
C GLN A 103 3.18 6.73 15.91
N ASN A 104 2.19 7.08 16.73
CA ASN A 104 1.13 6.17 17.15
C ASN A 104 -0.18 6.54 16.44
N VAL A 105 -0.71 5.63 15.64
CA VAL A 105 -2.00 5.82 14.94
C VAL A 105 -3.18 5.91 15.91
N GLY A 106 -3.05 5.39 17.12
CA GLY A 106 -4.02 5.58 18.21
C GLY A 106 -4.01 6.99 18.83
N ASP A 107 -2.98 7.80 18.56
CA ASP A 107 -2.92 9.18 19.04
C ASP A 107 -3.72 10.11 18.11
N GLU A 108 -4.78 10.68 18.65
CA GLU A 108 -5.65 11.62 17.93
C GLU A 108 -4.90 12.87 17.46
N ASN A 109 -3.92 13.37 18.23
CA ASN A 109 -3.13 14.54 17.84
C ASN A 109 -2.26 14.24 16.62
N PHE A 110 -1.65 13.04 16.57
CA PHE A 110 -0.94 12.59 15.39
C PHE A 110 -1.87 12.54 14.18
N ILE A 111 -3.05 11.92 14.29
CA ILE A 111 -3.99 11.82 13.17
C ILE A 111 -4.44 13.22 12.71
N ARG A 112 -4.77 14.13 13.62
CA ARG A 112 -5.15 15.52 13.30
C ARG A 112 -4.04 16.28 12.57
N SER A 113 -2.76 16.05 12.90
CA SER A 113 -1.62 16.67 12.23
C SER A 113 -1.46 16.22 10.76
N THR A 114 -2.10 15.11 10.38
CA THR A 114 -2.10 14.58 9.01
C THR A 114 -3.29 15.04 8.17
N PHE A 115 -4.20 15.85 8.72
CA PHE A 115 -5.36 16.37 7.95
C PHE A 115 -4.94 17.35 6.85
N ASP A 116 -3.87 18.10 7.10
CA ASP A 116 -3.23 18.90 6.07
C ASP A 116 -2.23 18.03 5.28
N SER A 117 -2.59 17.74 4.03
CA SER A 117 -1.73 16.95 3.13
C SER A 117 -0.42 17.63 2.74
N GLU A 118 -0.30 18.94 2.97
CA GLU A 118 0.92 19.71 2.71
C GLU A 118 1.83 19.79 3.95
N SER A 119 1.34 19.40 5.12
CA SER A 119 2.17 19.25 6.32
C SER A 119 3.21 18.16 6.15
N ASP A 120 4.31 18.21 6.90
CA ASP A 120 5.38 17.21 6.88
C ASP A 120 4.91 15.79 7.16
N LEU A 121 3.98 15.63 8.13
CA LEU A 121 3.40 14.34 8.48
C LEU A 121 2.33 13.90 7.46
N GLY A 122 1.51 14.83 6.97
CA GLY A 122 0.54 14.55 5.91
C GLY A 122 1.20 14.06 4.63
N GLN A 123 2.29 14.72 4.19
CA GLN A 123 3.08 14.27 3.04
C GLN A 123 3.71 12.90 3.27
N ALA A 124 4.27 12.66 4.47
CA ALA A 124 4.88 11.37 4.79
C ALA A 124 3.85 10.23 4.75
N ILE A 125 2.66 10.44 5.32
CA ILE A 125 1.53 9.49 5.26
C ILE A 125 1.09 9.26 3.82
N ASP A 126 0.89 10.31 3.04
CA ASP A 126 0.48 10.19 1.63
C ASP A 126 1.48 9.35 0.82
N ILE A 127 2.78 9.53 1.04
CA ILE A 127 3.81 8.75 0.35
C ILE A 127 3.74 7.27 0.70
N ILE A 128 3.70 6.90 1.98
CA ILE A 128 3.74 5.49 2.37
C ILE A 128 2.43 4.75 2.10
N LEU A 129 1.28 5.47 2.09
CA LEU A 129 -0.04 4.88 1.89
C LEU A 129 -0.59 5.05 0.46
N ARG A 130 -0.06 5.97 -0.35
CA ARG A 130 -0.55 6.21 -1.71
C ARG A 130 0.54 6.22 -2.77
N GLY A 131 1.80 6.08 -2.33
CA GLY A 131 2.96 6.12 -3.22
C GLY A 131 3.39 7.54 -3.60
N ILE A 132 4.56 7.61 -4.23
CA ILE A 132 5.14 8.87 -4.68
C ILE A 132 4.38 9.36 -5.90
N THR A 133 3.81 10.56 -5.82
CA THR A 133 3.06 11.18 -6.91
C THR A 133 3.70 12.47 -7.39
N VAL A 134 3.57 12.74 -8.69
CA VAL A 134 4.02 13.99 -9.31
C VAL A 134 2.89 14.64 -10.09
N PRO A 135 2.80 15.98 -10.08
CA PRO A 135 1.84 16.68 -10.93
C PRO A 135 2.19 16.44 -12.40
N ILE A 136 1.17 16.27 -13.23
CA ILE A 136 1.31 16.18 -14.69
C ILE A 136 0.67 17.41 -15.34
N PRO A 137 1.21 17.88 -16.51
CA PRO A 137 0.58 18.95 -17.26
C PRO A 137 -0.88 18.64 -17.60
N ASN A 138 -1.76 19.64 -17.58
CA ASN A 138 -3.20 19.48 -17.80
C ASN A 138 -3.53 18.74 -19.11
N LYS A 139 -2.74 18.95 -20.17
CA LYS A 139 -2.90 18.25 -21.46
C LYS A 139 -2.72 16.74 -21.38
N LEU A 140 -2.06 16.26 -20.32
CA LEU A 140 -1.74 14.86 -20.07
C LEU A 140 -2.66 14.19 -19.03
N ASN A 141 -3.66 14.92 -18.52
CA ASN A 141 -4.64 14.34 -17.63
C ASN A 141 -5.25 13.07 -18.24
N TYR A 142 -5.40 12.03 -17.45
CA TYR A 142 -5.92 10.74 -17.89
C TYR A 142 -7.03 10.23 -16.95
N LEU A 143 -7.84 9.33 -17.45
CA LEU A 143 -8.79 8.57 -16.63
C LEU A 143 -8.11 7.30 -16.12
N ASP A 144 -8.23 7.05 -14.82
CA ASP A 144 -7.80 5.78 -14.24
C ASP A 144 -8.80 4.64 -14.56
N ARG A 145 -8.50 3.41 -14.08
CA ARG A 145 -9.36 2.23 -14.27
C ARG A 145 -10.78 2.39 -13.71
N PHE A 146 -10.97 3.34 -12.81
CA PHE A 146 -12.26 3.66 -12.17
C PHE A 146 -12.96 4.86 -12.81
N GLY A 147 -12.47 5.37 -13.95
CA GLY A 147 -13.02 6.53 -14.65
C GLY A 147 -12.75 7.88 -13.95
N ILE A 148 -11.85 7.94 -12.98
CA ILE A 148 -11.51 9.16 -12.26
C ILE A 148 -10.41 9.91 -13.00
N GLN A 149 -10.66 11.21 -13.29
CA GLN A 149 -9.66 12.05 -13.93
C GLN A 149 -8.51 12.35 -12.96
N ARG A 150 -7.28 12.05 -13.39
CA ARG A 150 -6.07 12.24 -12.61
C ARG A 150 -5.25 13.40 -13.15
N LYS A 151 -4.82 14.29 -12.23
CA LYS A 151 -3.93 15.42 -12.46
C LYS A 151 -2.52 15.19 -11.91
N LYS A 152 -2.32 14.05 -11.24
CA LYS A 152 -1.04 13.57 -10.71
C LYS A 152 -0.82 12.16 -11.22
N ALA A 153 0.41 11.82 -11.58
CA ALA A 153 0.80 10.46 -11.88
C ALA A 153 1.59 9.88 -10.70
N ARG A 154 1.39 8.59 -10.44
CA ARG A 154 2.13 7.87 -9.42
C ARG A 154 3.40 7.29 -10.03
N ILE A 155 4.52 7.33 -9.30
CA ILE A 155 5.78 6.76 -9.76
C ILE A 155 5.86 5.31 -9.33
N ARG A 156 6.36 4.44 -10.20
CA ARG A 156 6.85 3.10 -9.86
C ARG A 156 8.23 3.27 -9.24
N TRP A 157 8.27 3.57 -7.96
CA TRP A 157 9.47 3.93 -7.23
C TRP A 157 10.51 2.80 -7.16
N TRP A 158 10.13 1.58 -7.47
CA TRP A 158 10.97 0.38 -7.49
C TRP A 158 11.64 0.10 -8.86
N GLU A 159 11.40 0.91 -9.89
CA GLU A 159 11.94 0.72 -11.24
C GLU A 159 13.19 1.57 -11.51
N GLY A 160 14.30 1.39 -10.75
CA GLY A 160 15.65 1.87 -11.06
C GLY A 160 15.96 3.35 -10.78
N GLU A 161 17.20 3.77 -11.07
CA GLU A 161 17.73 5.13 -10.88
C GLU A 161 16.91 6.18 -11.63
N LYS A 162 16.39 7.19 -10.89
CA LYS A 162 15.44 8.15 -11.46
C LYS A 162 15.87 9.60 -11.32
N LYS A 163 16.95 9.96 -11.98
CA LYS A 163 17.25 11.39 -12.22
C LYS A 163 16.28 12.03 -13.22
N LYS A 164 15.65 11.22 -14.10
CA LYS A 164 14.58 11.64 -15.01
C LYS A 164 13.52 10.54 -15.04
N VAL A 165 12.31 10.86 -14.63
CA VAL A 165 11.17 9.95 -14.77
C VAL A 165 10.55 10.21 -16.13
N ASN A 166 10.44 9.17 -16.93
CA ASN A 166 9.68 9.20 -18.19
C ASN A 166 8.33 8.50 -18.00
N GLY A 167 7.48 8.58 -19.01
CA GLY A 167 6.13 8.02 -18.92
C GLY A 167 6.07 6.52 -18.64
N SER A 168 7.16 5.76 -18.88
CA SER A 168 7.21 4.33 -18.57
C SER A 168 7.29 4.07 -17.06
N ASN A 169 7.82 5.02 -16.29
CA ASN A 169 7.92 4.91 -14.84
C ASN A 169 6.64 5.28 -14.10
N PHE A 170 5.59 5.70 -14.81
CA PHE A 170 4.32 6.07 -14.18
C PHE A 170 3.37 4.88 -14.06
N PHE A 171 2.55 4.96 -13.03
CA PHE A 171 1.42 4.07 -12.84
C PHE A 171 0.12 4.89 -12.78
N PRO A 172 -0.95 4.45 -13.48
CA PRO A 172 -0.96 3.42 -14.53
C PRO A 172 -0.16 3.83 -15.76
N LYS A 173 0.32 2.85 -16.52
CA LYS A 173 0.94 3.12 -17.83
C LYS A 173 -0.10 3.74 -18.75
N SER A 174 0.14 4.96 -19.21
CA SER A 174 -0.73 5.68 -20.13
C SER A 174 0.04 5.98 -21.42
N LYS A 175 -0.57 5.66 -22.58
CA LYS A 175 0.02 5.97 -23.89
C LYS A 175 0.38 7.46 -24.03
N LYS A 176 -0.42 8.34 -23.42
CA LYS A 176 -0.17 9.80 -23.42
C LYS A 176 1.06 10.19 -22.58
N LEU A 177 1.37 9.41 -21.56
CA LEU A 177 2.50 9.69 -20.67
C LEU A 177 3.80 9.05 -21.17
N LEU A 178 3.72 7.97 -21.96
CA LEU A 178 4.90 7.19 -22.40
C LEU A 178 5.92 7.99 -23.21
N SER A 179 5.46 8.99 -24.00
CA SER A 179 6.32 9.82 -24.83
C SER A 179 6.90 11.05 -24.11
N GLU A 180 6.49 11.30 -22.88
CA GLU A 180 6.85 12.50 -22.14
C GLU A 180 7.94 12.21 -21.12
N SER A 181 8.86 13.13 -20.93
CA SER A 181 9.85 13.11 -19.86
C SER A 181 9.59 14.27 -18.91
N PHE A 182 9.67 13.98 -17.61
CA PHE A 182 9.40 14.95 -16.55
C PHE A 182 10.63 15.10 -15.68
N ALA A 183 11.05 16.35 -15.45
CA ALA A 183 12.02 16.64 -14.41
C ALA A 183 11.31 16.53 -13.04
N ILE A 184 11.68 15.54 -12.26
CA ILE A 184 11.21 15.41 -10.88
C ILE A 184 12.34 15.82 -9.96
N GLN A 185 12.00 16.65 -8.97
CA GLN A 185 12.95 16.97 -7.91
C GLN A 185 13.34 15.65 -7.21
N SER A 186 14.63 15.32 -7.23
CA SER A 186 15.17 14.10 -6.60
C SER A 186 14.81 14.00 -5.11
N SER A 187 14.63 15.13 -4.44
CA SER A 187 14.15 15.21 -3.05
C SER A 187 12.76 14.57 -2.83
N LYS A 188 11.89 14.50 -3.86
CA LYS A 188 10.57 13.87 -3.76
C LYS A 188 10.62 12.35 -3.95
N ILE A 189 11.64 11.83 -4.65
CA ILE A 189 11.79 10.39 -4.85
C ILE A 189 12.51 9.77 -3.65
N GLY A 190 13.35 10.55 -2.98
CA GLY A 190 14.13 10.09 -1.83
C GLY A 190 15.26 9.13 -2.21
N GLN A 191 15.72 8.38 -1.22
CA GLN A 191 16.74 7.34 -1.40
C GLN A 191 16.15 6.19 -2.22
N GLU A 192 16.92 5.72 -3.19
CA GLU A 192 16.58 4.56 -4.02
C GLU A 192 16.49 3.29 -3.16
N TYR A 193 15.54 2.40 -3.52
CA TYR A 193 15.47 1.07 -2.95
C TYR A 193 16.35 0.13 -3.79
N LEU A 194 17.47 -0.27 -3.23
CA LEU A 194 18.48 -1.02 -3.96
C LEU A 194 18.10 -2.51 -4.09
N HIS A 195 18.66 -3.16 -5.09
CA HIS A 195 18.42 -4.58 -5.36
C HIS A 195 18.84 -5.50 -4.20
N ASP A 196 19.85 -5.13 -3.44
CA ASP A 196 20.37 -5.83 -2.27
C ASP A 196 19.75 -5.39 -0.94
N ASP A 197 18.82 -4.42 -0.97
CA ASP A 197 17.97 -4.13 0.19
C ASP A 197 17.08 -5.34 0.53
N LYS A 198 16.58 -5.39 1.78
CA LYS A 198 15.63 -6.44 2.20
C LYS A 198 14.45 -6.54 1.24
N PRO A 199 13.95 -7.74 0.94
CA PRO A 199 12.69 -7.91 0.22
C PRO A 199 11.58 -7.08 0.84
N ILE A 200 10.76 -6.43 -0.01
CA ILE A 200 9.64 -5.63 0.44
C ILE A 200 8.34 -6.03 -0.26
N PHE A 201 7.28 -6.13 0.55
CA PHE A 201 5.94 -6.47 0.10
C PHE A 201 5.05 -5.23 0.17
N ILE A 202 4.37 -4.93 -0.95
CA ILE A 202 3.49 -3.77 -1.09
C ILE A 202 2.14 -4.15 -1.71
N GLY A 203 1.16 -3.26 -1.57
CA GLY A 203 -0.14 -3.32 -2.23
C GLY A 203 -0.40 -2.07 -3.07
N HIS A 204 -1.66 -1.55 -3.06
CA HIS A 204 -2.10 -0.24 -3.55
C HIS A 204 -2.04 0.01 -5.06
N TYR A 205 -1.13 -0.62 -5.79
CA TYR A 205 -0.86 -0.26 -7.20
C TYR A 205 -1.80 -0.89 -8.20
N CYS A 206 -2.72 -1.78 -7.77
CA CYS A 206 -3.74 -2.35 -8.67
C CYS A 206 -3.14 -2.80 -10.02
N LEU A 207 -2.03 -3.58 -9.95
CA LEU A 207 -1.32 -4.03 -11.15
C LEU A 207 -2.20 -5.00 -11.95
N PRO A 208 -2.35 -4.80 -13.29
CA PRO A 208 -3.01 -5.77 -14.14
C PRO A 208 -2.45 -7.19 -14.00
N VAL A 209 -3.26 -8.21 -14.31
CA VAL A 209 -2.87 -9.62 -14.17
C VAL A 209 -1.63 -9.95 -14.99
N ASP A 210 -1.50 -9.37 -16.18
CA ASP A 210 -0.41 -9.55 -17.12
C ASP A 210 0.86 -8.75 -16.79
N GLU A 211 0.80 -7.82 -15.81
CA GLU A 211 2.00 -7.11 -15.36
C GLU A 211 2.77 -7.90 -14.29
N PRO A 212 4.12 -7.89 -14.32
CA PRO A 212 4.94 -8.53 -13.30
C PRO A 212 4.61 -8.03 -11.91
N LYS A 213 4.45 -8.96 -10.95
CA LYS A 213 4.24 -8.65 -9.53
C LYS A 213 5.56 -8.52 -8.77
N ILE A 214 6.63 -9.05 -9.32
CA ILE A 214 7.98 -9.02 -8.75
C ILE A 214 8.90 -8.23 -9.68
N ILE A 215 9.58 -7.24 -9.12
CA ILE A 215 10.65 -6.52 -9.79
C ILE A 215 11.79 -6.39 -8.80
N ASN A 216 12.91 -7.05 -9.08
CA ASN A 216 14.03 -7.19 -8.15
C ASN A 216 13.55 -7.79 -6.81
N ASN A 217 13.73 -7.06 -5.70
CA ASN A 217 13.33 -7.44 -4.35
C ASN A 217 12.00 -6.80 -3.90
N VAL A 218 11.26 -6.17 -4.82
CA VAL A 218 9.94 -5.58 -4.53
C VAL A 218 8.83 -6.47 -5.06
N VAL A 219 7.90 -6.85 -4.19
CA VAL A 219 6.74 -7.71 -4.49
C VAL A 219 5.46 -6.92 -4.30
N CYS A 220 4.74 -6.63 -5.39
CA CYS A 220 3.44 -5.97 -5.34
C CYS A 220 2.33 -7.01 -5.36
N LEU A 221 1.59 -7.14 -4.26
CA LEU A 221 0.52 -8.13 -4.09
C LEU A 221 -0.88 -7.60 -4.46
N ASP A 222 -1.01 -6.33 -4.84
CA ASP A 222 -2.28 -5.78 -5.32
C ASP A 222 -2.44 -6.05 -6.82
N GLY A 223 -3.11 -7.15 -7.14
CA GLY A 223 -3.53 -7.52 -8.49
C GLY A 223 -4.88 -6.93 -8.89
N CYS A 224 -5.33 -5.85 -8.21
CA CYS A 224 -6.63 -5.24 -8.49
C CYS A 224 -7.80 -6.24 -8.40
N VAL A 225 -7.93 -6.92 -7.27
CA VAL A 225 -8.96 -7.96 -7.07
C VAL A 225 -10.37 -7.49 -7.44
N THR A 226 -10.69 -6.21 -7.26
CA THR A 226 -11.98 -5.62 -7.64
C THR A 226 -12.20 -5.49 -9.15
N CYS A 227 -11.14 -5.47 -9.95
CA CYS A 227 -11.22 -5.40 -11.42
C CYS A 227 -11.01 -6.78 -12.05
N ASP A 228 -9.99 -7.49 -11.59
CA ASP A 228 -9.50 -8.71 -12.22
C ASP A 228 -9.93 -9.98 -11.47
N GLN A 229 -10.58 -9.84 -10.29
CA GLN A 229 -11.11 -10.94 -9.46
C GLN A 229 -10.04 -11.98 -9.05
N VAL A 230 -8.78 -11.53 -8.91
CA VAL A 230 -7.67 -12.37 -8.51
C VAL A 230 -7.00 -11.78 -7.29
N LEU A 231 -6.95 -12.53 -6.21
CA LEU A 231 -6.19 -12.18 -5.01
C LEU A 231 -4.81 -12.84 -5.10
N TRP A 232 -3.77 -12.02 -4.90
CA TRP A 232 -2.39 -12.48 -4.91
C TRP A 232 -1.84 -12.63 -3.50
N ALA A 233 -1.00 -13.64 -3.33
CA ALA A 233 -0.21 -13.84 -2.13
C ALA A 233 1.22 -14.31 -2.49
N TYR A 234 2.14 -14.19 -1.55
CA TYR A 234 3.52 -14.66 -1.70
C TYR A 234 3.89 -15.55 -0.51
N ARG A 235 4.49 -16.70 -0.78
CA ARG A 235 5.02 -17.61 0.24
C ARG A 235 6.47 -17.25 0.54
N PHE A 236 6.69 -16.40 1.54
CA PHE A 236 8.04 -16.04 1.96
C PHE A 236 8.66 -17.17 2.80
N THR A 237 9.91 -17.52 2.52
CA THR A 237 10.74 -18.40 3.34
C THR A 237 12.05 -17.69 3.65
N SER A 238 12.45 -17.70 4.93
CA SER A 238 13.71 -17.13 5.41
C SER A 238 14.90 -17.72 4.67
N GLY A 239 15.84 -16.85 4.24
CA GLY A 239 17.05 -17.26 3.53
C GLY A 239 16.84 -17.60 2.03
N GLU A 240 15.61 -17.60 1.52
CA GLU A 240 15.36 -17.81 0.08
C GLU A 240 15.30 -16.49 -0.69
N ALA A 241 15.84 -16.48 -1.90
CA ALA A 241 15.70 -15.38 -2.83
C ALA A 241 14.24 -15.21 -3.28
N ILE A 242 13.83 -13.96 -3.57
CA ILE A 242 12.51 -13.68 -4.13
C ILE A 242 12.38 -14.32 -5.52
N SER A 243 11.26 -15.07 -5.72
CA SER A 243 11.03 -15.83 -6.94
C SER A 243 9.53 -15.88 -7.29
N ASP A 244 9.22 -15.84 -8.59
CA ASP A 244 7.85 -16.00 -9.10
C ASP A 244 7.24 -17.37 -8.72
N MET A 245 8.04 -18.38 -8.44
CA MET A 245 7.59 -19.70 -8.01
C MET A 245 6.85 -19.66 -6.66
N ASN A 246 7.09 -18.63 -5.86
CA ASN A 246 6.46 -18.43 -4.56
C ASN A 246 5.23 -17.53 -4.61
N LEU A 247 4.92 -16.94 -5.79
CA LEU A 247 3.65 -16.25 -6.02
C LEU A 247 2.51 -17.27 -6.10
N VAL A 248 1.42 -16.93 -5.43
CA VAL A 248 0.16 -17.69 -5.49
C VAL A 248 -0.99 -16.74 -5.77
N GLN A 249 -1.97 -17.23 -6.49
CA GLN A 249 -3.18 -16.47 -6.79
C GLN A 249 -4.43 -17.35 -6.58
N THR A 250 -5.54 -16.71 -6.27
CA THR A 250 -6.83 -17.38 -6.32
C THR A 250 -7.20 -17.66 -7.78
N SER A 251 -7.92 -18.77 -8.04
CA SER A 251 -8.65 -18.91 -9.30
C SER A 251 -9.72 -17.82 -9.38
N LYS A 252 -10.01 -17.35 -10.60
CA LYS A 252 -11.20 -16.51 -10.82
C LYS A 252 -12.42 -17.31 -10.37
N ALA A 253 -13.29 -16.68 -9.59
CA ALA A 253 -14.57 -17.27 -9.19
C ALA A 253 -15.50 -17.38 -10.40
#